data_29f9bc5a6639f10bea5ebbfe83333bd7
#
_entry.id   29f9bc5a6639f10bea5ebbfe83333bd7
#
_cell.length_a   1.000
_cell.length_b   1.000
_cell.length_c   1.000
_cell.angle_alpha   90.00
_cell.angle_beta   90.00
_cell.angle_gamma   90.00
#
_symmetry.space_group_name_H-M   'P 1'
#
loop_
_entity.id
_entity.type
_entity.pdbx_description
1 polymer ?
#
loop_
_entity_poly.entity_id
_entity_poly.type
_entity_poly.pdbx_seq_one_letter_code
_entity_poly.pdbx_strand_id
1 'polypeptide(L)'
;MLFDLIGENNILMKHLKTIVFALLVVLVASNWSCADARVRNRVHRNNRPRMAAVVVGAERTGEYLKLLKGKRIALLSNQTGVVGAKHDKHTLDLMLEKGLNVTTIFSPEHGFRGKADAGEHVSSSVDEKTGIPIASLYEGKSRMPSKETMDRFDVIVTDIQDVGLRFYTYYITMVNMMDAAAAYDKEFVVFDRPNPNGMTVDGPILDMNLKSGVGWLPITTVHGMTMGEIALMTNGEGWLNSGKKVKLTVIPCKNYTHKTRYQLPVAPSPNLPNMLSIYLYPSTCYFEGTPVSLGRGTDWPFQVYGHPDMKGYNFSFTPKSRPGAKTPPQMDKLCHGVDLHNLKAEDVIAQGMNLEYVIDAYRNLNIGDKFFTSFFDKLAGRTYIREMIQAGKSASEIRAMWQDDVAKFKKQRRPYLLYPE
;
A
#
# COMPACT_ATOMS: atom_id res chain seq x y z
N MET A 1 42.85 71.48 -46.60
CA MET A 1 42.47 70.07 -46.81
C MET A 1 43.30 69.02 -46.01
N LEU A 2 44.18 69.48 -45.09
CA LEU A 2 44.95 68.55 -44.21
C LEU A 2 44.62 68.73 -42.75
N PHE A 3 43.83 69.71 -42.35
CA PHE A 3 43.44 70.01 -40.97
C PHE A 3 42.08 69.37 -40.57
N ASP A 4 41.23 69.01 -41.55
CA ASP A 4 39.93 68.44 -41.28
C ASP A 4 40.00 66.90 -40.98
N LEU A 5 41.02 66.22 -41.50
CA LEU A 5 41.22 64.80 -41.27
C LEU A 5 41.72 64.41 -39.85
N ILE A 6 42.30 65.37 -39.13
CA ILE A 6 42.82 65.16 -37.77
C ILE A 6 41.71 65.34 -36.73
N GLY A 7 40.69 66.15 -37.01
CA GLY A 7 39.53 66.34 -36.12
C GLY A 7 38.61 65.19 -36.02
N GLU A 8 38.30 64.51 -37.13
CA GLU A 8 37.38 63.38 -37.15
C GLU A 8 37.95 62.11 -36.46
N ASN A 9 39.26 61.87 -36.59
CA ASN A 9 39.92 60.77 -35.94
C ASN A 9 39.92 60.89 -34.40
N ASN A 10 39.93 62.09 -33.83
CA ASN A 10 39.86 62.26 -32.37
C ASN A 10 38.47 62.04 -31.79
N ILE A 11 37.43 62.36 -32.58
CA ILE A 11 36.04 62.12 -32.16
C ILE A 11 35.74 60.63 -32.21
N LEU A 12 36.17 59.92 -33.27
CA LEU A 12 36.00 58.47 -33.43
C LEU A 12 36.72 57.68 -32.33
N MET A 13 37.94 58.10 -31.99
CA MET A 13 38.74 57.49 -30.92
C MET A 13 38.14 57.72 -29.49
N LYS A 14 37.49 58.92 -29.29
CA LYS A 14 36.75 59.12 -28.01
C LYS A 14 35.53 58.29 -27.89
N HIS A 15 34.73 58.09 -28.95
CA HIS A 15 33.56 57.21 -28.92
C HIS A 15 33.95 55.75 -28.79
N LEU A 16 35.03 55.30 -29.43
CA LEU A 16 35.53 53.95 -29.31
C LEU A 16 35.99 53.65 -27.87
N LYS A 17 36.69 54.55 -27.20
CA LYS A 17 37.09 54.41 -25.78
C LYS A 17 35.87 54.34 -24.83
N THR A 18 34.82 55.11 -25.08
CA THR A 18 33.61 55.17 -24.32
C THR A 18 32.81 53.84 -24.47
N ILE A 19 32.73 53.27 -25.67
CA ILE A 19 32.07 52.01 -25.98
C ILE A 19 32.83 50.84 -25.32
N VAL A 20 34.16 50.84 -25.42
CA VAL A 20 35.00 49.79 -24.78
C VAL A 20 34.87 49.83 -23.24
N PHE A 21 34.82 51.03 -22.64
CA PHE A 21 34.64 51.19 -21.20
C PHE A 21 33.24 50.75 -20.76
N ALA A 22 32.20 51.07 -21.55
CA ALA A 22 30.82 50.60 -21.27
C ALA A 22 30.69 49.07 -21.36
N LEU A 23 31.33 48.43 -22.37
CA LEU A 23 31.37 46.98 -22.50
C LEU A 23 32.14 46.29 -21.38
N LEU A 24 33.22 46.87 -20.89
CA LEU A 24 33.99 46.39 -19.75
C LEU A 24 33.18 46.47 -18.44
N VAL A 25 32.42 47.56 -18.23
CA VAL A 25 31.55 47.70 -17.05
C VAL A 25 30.40 46.68 -17.05
N VAL A 26 29.81 46.41 -18.25
CA VAL A 26 28.76 45.36 -18.38
C VAL A 26 29.33 43.96 -18.13
N LEU A 27 30.55 43.66 -18.61
CA LEU A 27 31.21 42.37 -18.37
C LEU A 27 31.59 42.16 -16.89
N VAL A 28 31.96 43.18 -16.17
CA VAL A 28 32.28 43.12 -14.73
C VAL A 28 30.98 42.96 -13.91
N ALA A 29 29.91 43.67 -14.28
CA ALA A 29 28.62 43.58 -13.62
C ALA A 29 27.95 42.18 -13.84
N SER A 30 28.08 41.59 -15.03
CA SER A 30 27.56 40.28 -15.34
C SER A 30 28.31 39.13 -14.59
N ASN A 31 29.63 39.29 -14.40
CA ASN A 31 30.43 38.34 -13.62
C ASN A 31 30.14 38.42 -12.09
N TRP A 32 29.82 39.60 -11.56
CA TRP A 32 29.41 39.72 -10.16
C TRP A 32 28.02 39.18 -9.89
N SER A 33 27.07 39.39 -10.83
CA SER A 33 25.73 38.78 -10.71
C SER A 33 25.76 37.25 -10.73
N CYS A 34 26.65 36.63 -11.54
CA CYS A 34 26.79 35.17 -11.59
C CYS A 34 27.52 34.60 -10.35
N ALA A 35 28.45 35.35 -9.75
CA ALA A 35 29.14 34.93 -8.54
C ALA A 35 28.20 34.98 -7.31
N ASP A 36 27.40 36.04 -7.18
CA ASP A 36 26.41 36.14 -6.07
C ASP A 36 25.25 35.14 -6.22
N ALA A 37 24.81 34.81 -7.43
CA ALA A 37 23.80 33.77 -7.66
C ALA A 37 24.31 32.38 -7.32
N ARG A 38 25.60 32.07 -7.56
CA ARG A 38 26.22 30.80 -7.18
C ARG A 38 26.46 30.69 -5.66
N VAL A 39 26.74 31.77 -4.97
CA VAL A 39 26.90 31.79 -3.51
C VAL A 39 25.53 31.67 -2.81
N ARG A 40 24.49 32.37 -3.30
CA ARG A 40 23.12 32.24 -2.74
C ARG A 40 22.49 30.90 -2.97
N ASN A 41 22.76 30.23 -4.10
CA ASN A 41 22.27 28.86 -4.31
C ASN A 41 23.00 27.78 -3.49
N ARG A 42 24.16 28.07 -2.89
CA ARG A 42 24.85 27.16 -1.96
C ARG A 42 24.33 27.23 -0.52
N VAL A 43 23.64 28.30 -0.12
CA VAL A 43 23.14 28.49 1.24
C VAL A 43 21.72 27.96 1.45
N HIS A 44 20.97 27.68 0.38
CA HIS A 44 19.64 27.02 0.47
C HIS A 44 19.67 25.53 0.16
N ARG A 45 20.74 24.82 0.49
CA ARG A 45 20.61 23.36 0.70
C ARG A 45 19.80 23.17 1.98
N ASN A 46 18.51 22.86 1.76
CA ASN A 46 17.53 22.45 2.76
C ASN A 46 18.18 21.71 3.92
N ASN A 47 18.45 22.39 5.02
CA ASN A 47 18.67 21.80 6.34
C ASN A 47 17.31 21.33 6.93
N ARG A 48 16.47 20.64 6.14
CA ARG A 48 15.42 19.83 6.73
C ARG A 48 16.14 18.69 7.43
N PRO A 49 15.97 18.51 8.73
CA PRO A 49 16.57 17.38 9.43
C PRO A 49 16.16 16.12 8.67
N ARG A 50 17.13 15.34 8.23
CA ARG A 50 16.86 14.07 7.55
C ARG A 50 16.10 13.22 8.57
N MET A 51 14.82 13.01 8.34
CA MET A 51 14.01 12.18 9.24
C MET A 51 14.73 10.84 9.41
N ALA A 52 14.86 10.39 10.63
CA ALA A 52 15.48 9.10 10.93
C ALA A 52 14.68 8.00 10.20
N ALA A 53 15.38 7.02 9.64
CA ALA A 53 14.75 5.90 8.96
C ALA A 53 13.74 5.20 9.87
N VAL A 54 12.64 4.75 9.30
CA VAL A 54 11.66 3.93 10.02
C VAL A 54 12.32 2.62 10.40
N VAL A 55 12.12 2.19 11.65
CA VAL A 55 12.52 0.88 12.15
C VAL A 55 11.27 0.08 12.39
N VAL A 56 11.10 -1.03 11.68
CA VAL A 56 9.92 -1.91 11.81
C VAL A 56 9.95 -2.72 13.12
N GLY A 57 8.81 -3.19 13.59
CA GLY A 57 8.69 -3.92 14.86
C GLY A 57 9.66 -5.10 14.96
N ALA A 58 9.85 -5.86 13.88
CA ALA A 58 10.76 -7.00 13.81
C ALA A 58 12.24 -6.65 14.08
N GLU A 59 12.66 -5.42 13.80
CA GLU A 59 14.04 -4.96 14.07
C GLU A 59 14.26 -4.52 15.53
N ARG A 60 13.19 -4.34 16.29
CA ARG A 60 13.25 -3.90 17.68
C ARG A 60 13.49 -5.07 18.64
N THR A 61 14.54 -5.83 18.40
CA THR A 61 14.86 -7.07 19.13
C THR A 61 14.91 -6.90 20.65
N GLY A 62 15.37 -5.76 21.17
CA GLY A 62 15.39 -5.44 22.59
C GLY A 62 14.01 -5.46 23.25
N GLU A 63 12.95 -5.21 22.49
CA GLU A 63 11.57 -5.15 23.00
C GLU A 63 10.93 -6.54 23.15
N TYR A 64 11.31 -7.53 22.32
CA TYR A 64 10.61 -8.80 22.29
C TYR A 64 11.45 -10.04 22.64
N LEU A 65 12.78 -9.96 22.64
CA LEU A 65 13.61 -11.14 22.93
C LEU A 65 13.30 -11.75 24.30
N LYS A 66 13.15 -10.92 25.35
CA LYS A 66 12.78 -11.42 26.68
C LYS A 66 11.38 -12.05 26.73
N LEU A 67 10.45 -11.47 25.96
CA LEU A 67 9.06 -11.97 25.86
C LEU A 67 8.98 -13.36 25.21
N LEU A 68 9.82 -13.59 24.18
CA LEU A 68 9.79 -14.78 23.34
C LEU A 68 10.77 -15.88 23.77
N LYS A 69 11.76 -15.55 24.60
CA LYS A 69 12.79 -16.51 25.06
C LYS A 69 12.15 -17.71 25.78
N GLY A 70 12.55 -18.91 25.39
CA GLY A 70 12.08 -20.18 25.97
C GLY A 70 10.70 -20.63 25.50
N LYS A 71 10.00 -19.85 24.67
CA LYS A 71 8.70 -20.24 24.09
C LYS A 71 8.90 -20.92 22.75
N ARG A 72 7.99 -21.86 22.43
CA ARG A 72 7.82 -22.39 21.08
C ARG A 72 7.00 -21.37 20.29
N ILE A 73 7.48 -20.97 19.13
CA ILE A 73 6.93 -19.85 18.37
C ILE A 73 6.36 -20.36 17.07
N ALA A 74 5.13 -19.96 16.72
CA ALA A 74 4.62 -19.99 15.38
C ALA A 74 4.81 -18.61 14.73
N LEU A 75 5.37 -18.55 13.53
CA LEU A 75 5.54 -17.32 12.77
C LEU A 75 4.53 -17.24 11.62
N LEU A 76 3.61 -16.28 11.66
CA LEU A 76 2.74 -15.90 10.55
C LEU A 76 3.44 -14.83 9.73
N SER A 77 3.94 -15.17 8.55
CA SER A 77 4.70 -14.25 7.69
C SER A 77 4.69 -14.68 6.22
N ASN A 78 5.20 -13.81 5.37
CA ASN A 78 5.44 -14.06 3.95
C ASN A 78 6.70 -13.31 3.48
N GLN A 79 6.92 -13.21 2.16
CA GLN A 79 8.07 -12.52 1.55
C GLN A 79 8.27 -11.06 1.99
N THR A 80 7.24 -10.42 2.57
CA THR A 80 7.33 -9.04 3.03
C THR A 80 7.95 -8.90 4.41
N GLY A 81 8.12 -10.00 5.15
CA GLY A 81 8.74 -10.05 6.46
C GLY A 81 10.26 -9.85 6.40
N VAL A 82 10.72 -8.72 5.82
CA VAL A 82 12.14 -8.41 5.64
C VAL A 82 12.62 -7.37 6.63
N VAL A 83 13.91 -7.45 7.00
CA VAL A 83 14.60 -6.61 7.98
C VAL A 83 16.00 -6.23 7.49
N GLY A 84 16.62 -5.28 8.18
CA GLY A 84 17.97 -4.78 7.88
C GLY A 84 17.98 -3.69 6.82
N ALA A 85 19.08 -2.95 6.74
CA ALA A 85 19.21 -1.78 5.87
C ALA A 85 19.08 -2.10 4.35
N LYS A 86 19.34 -3.34 3.97
CA LYS A 86 19.21 -3.81 2.58
C LYS A 86 17.87 -4.53 2.33
N HIS A 87 17.08 -4.79 3.38
CA HIS A 87 15.84 -5.57 3.32
C HIS A 87 16.02 -6.95 2.64
N ASP A 88 17.17 -7.58 2.83
CA ASP A 88 17.57 -8.87 2.25
C ASP A 88 17.51 -10.04 3.22
N LYS A 89 17.29 -9.76 4.51
CA LYS A 89 17.11 -10.78 5.56
C LYS A 89 15.65 -10.95 5.91
N HIS A 90 15.16 -12.17 5.92
CA HIS A 90 13.81 -12.43 6.41
C HIS A 90 13.75 -12.42 7.95
N THR A 91 12.63 -12.00 8.53
CA THR A 91 12.41 -11.99 9.98
C THR A 91 12.61 -13.37 10.62
N LEU A 92 12.21 -14.46 9.93
CA LEU A 92 12.51 -15.83 10.37
C LEU A 92 14.00 -16.02 10.64
N ASP A 93 14.84 -15.63 9.68
CA ASP A 93 16.29 -15.78 9.80
C ASP A 93 16.84 -14.96 11.00
N LEU A 94 16.36 -13.73 11.18
CA LEU A 94 16.71 -12.90 12.32
C LEU A 94 16.32 -13.57 13.66
N MET A 95 15.11 -14.13 13.74
CA MET A 95 14.62 -14.80 14.95
C MET A 95 15.49 -16.02 15.29
N LEU A 96 15.85 -16.84 14.31
CA LEU A 96 16.72 -18.01 14.48
C LEU A 96 18.15 -17.59 14.89
N GLU A 97 18.72 -16.56 14.28
CA GLU A 97 20.02 -15.99 14.66
C GLU A 97 20.03 -15.48 16.11
N LYS A 98 18.90 -15.01 16.62
CA LYS A 98 18.72 -14.57 17.99
C LYS A 98 18.44 -15.72 18.96
N GLY A 99 18.47 -16.97 18.51
CA GLY A 99 18.25 -18.16 19.31
C GLY A 99 16.80 -18.37 19.74
N LEU A 100 15.83 -17.81 19.00
CA LEU A 100 14.41 -18.06 19.24
C LEU A 100 13.98 -19.39 18.62
N ASN A 101 13.11 -20.10 19.31
CA ASN A 101 12.63 -21.45 18.92
C ASN A 101 11.37 -21.33 18.04
N VAL A 102 11.54 -21.13 16.73
CA VAL A 102 10.43 -21.14 15.76
C VAL A 102 10.14 -22.59 15.36
N THR A 103 8.95 -23.10 15.69
CA THR A 103 8.53 -24.50 15.46
C THR A 103 7.55 -24.68 14.32
N THR A 104 6.90 -23.59 13.88
CA THR A 104 5.87 -23.64 12.84
C THR A 104 5.86 -22.30 12.09
N ILE A 105 5.67 -22.35 10.78
CA ILE A 105 5.42 -21.19 9.94
C ILE A 105 3.97 -21.26 9.46
N PHE A 106 3.23 -20.16 9.56
CA PHE A 106 1.95 -19.99 8.88
C PHE A 106 2.11 -19.09 7.67
N SER A 107 1.54 -19.53 6.57
CA SER A 107 1.59 -18.83 5.29
C SER A 107 0.22 -18.21 4.97
N PRO A 108 0.14 -16.89 4.73
CA PRO A 108 -1.07 -16.26 4.22
C PRO A 108 -1.23 -16.52 2.71
N GLU A 109 -2.21 -15.84 2.10
CA GLU A 109 -2.39 -15.80 0.65
C GLU A 109 -1.04 -15.48 -0.05
N HIS A 110 -0.80 -16.05 -1.22
CA HIS A 110 0.47 -16.03 -1.97
C HIS A 110 1.62 -16.87 -1.40
N GLY A 111 1.41 -17.58 -0.27
CA GLY A 111 2.41 -18.46 0.32
C GLY A 111 3.57 -17.74 1.02
N PHE A 112 4.40 -18.51 1.74
CA PHE A 112 5.50 -17.96 2.56
C PHE A 112 6.56 -17.23 1.74
N ARG A 113 6.84 -17.67 0.50
CA ARG A 113 7.79 -17.03 -0.42
C ARG A 113 7.14 -16.13 -1.47
N GLY A 114 5.81 -15.90 -1.40
CA GLY A 114 5.09 -14.93 -2.22
C GLY A 114 4.96 -15.29 -3.71
N LYS A 115 5.03 -16.57 -4.07
CA LYS A 115 5.04 -17.05 -5.47
C LYS A 115 3.67 -17.54 -5.97
N ALA A 116 2.69 -17.76 -5.08
CA ALA A 116 1.38 -18.28 -5.45
C ALA A 116 0.44 -17.20 -5.99
N ASP A 117 -0.49 -17.58 -6.87
CA ASP A 117 -1.53 -16.71 -7.39
C ASP A 117 -2.56 -16.34 -6.30
N ALA A 118 -3.32 -15.26 -6.50
CA ALA A 118 -4.41 -14.89 -5.59
C ALA A 118 -5.45 -16.01 -5.52
N GLY A 119 -5.77 -16.47 -4.28
CA GLY A 119 -6.70 -17.57 -4.05
C GLY A 119 -6.16 -18.96 -4.40
N GLU A 120 -4.90 -19.11 -4.81
CA GLU A 120 -4.28 -20.39 -5.06
C GLU A 120 -4.09 -21.18 -3.74
N HIS A 121 -4.46 -22.47 -3.76
CA HIS A 121 -4.22 -23.36 -2.64
C HIS A 121 -2.72 -23.64 -2.48
N VAL A 122 -2.16 -23.18 -1.37
CA VAL A 122 -0.78 -23.48 -0.97
C VAL A 122 -0.84 -24.65 0.01
N SER A 123 -0.38 -25.85 -0.42
CA SER A 123 -0.31 -27.03 0.44
C SER A 123 0.72 -26.85 1.56
N SER A 124 0.52 -27.59 2.66
CA SER A 124 1.50 -27.70 3.74
C SER A 124 2.82 -28.24 3.21
N SER A 125 3.92 -27.62 3.59
CA SER A 125 5.28 -27.93 3.11
C SER A 125 6.30 -27.67 4.23
N VAL A 126 7.56 -27.78 3.89
CA VAL A 126 8.69 -27.47 4.78
C VAL A 126 9.48 -26.32 4.16
N ASP A 127 9.89 -25.33 4.94
CA ASP A 127 10.81 -24.30 4.45
C ASP A 127 12.18 -24.93 4.16
N GLU A 128 12.58 -24.97 2.90
CA GLU A 128 13.79 -25.67 2.44
C GLU A 128 15.07 -25.15 3.12
N LYS A 129 15.10 -23.88 3.51
CA LYS A 129 16.26 -23.26 4.14
C LYS A 129 16.43 -23.64 5.60
N THR A 130 15.33 -23.79 6.33
CA THR A 130 15.35 -23.94 7.80
C THR A 130 14.85 -25.29 8.28
N GLY A 131 14.18 -26.07 7.44
CA GLY A 131 13.55 -27.34 7.80
C GLY A 131 12.27 -27.17 8.64
N ILE A 132 11.80 -25.95 8.86
CA ILE A 132 10.62 -25.68 9.70
C ILE A 132 9.34 -25.95 8.89
N PRO A 133 8.36 -26.67 9.48
CA PRO A 133 7.08 -26.93 8.82
C PRO A 133 6.32 -25.65 8.50
N ILE A 134 5.81 -25.54 7.27
CA ILE A 134 4.88 -24.50 6.83
C ILE A 134 3.48 -25.11 6.83
N ALA A 135 2.59 -24.58 7.66
CA ALA A 135 1.19 -24.92 7.69
C ALA A 135 0.39 -23.90 6.87
N SER A 136 -0.36 -24.38 5.88
CA SER A 136 -1.24 -23.51 5.10
C SER A 136 -2.49 -23.15 5.89
N LEU A 137 -2.91 -21.87 5.81
CA LEU A 137 -4.19 -21.39 6.35
C LEU A 137 -5.32 -21.47 5.32
N TYR A 138 -5.03 -22.00 4.13
CA TYR A 138 -5.96 -22.12 3.01
C TYR A 138 -6.31 -23.58 2.69
N GLU A 139 -5.93 -24.53 3.56
CA GLU A 139 -6.32 -25.93 3.44
C GLU A 139 -7.71 -26.17 4.07
N GLY A 140 -8.63 -26.69 3.28
CA GLY A 140 -9.96 -27.06 3.73
C GLY A 140 -10.96 -25.92 3.91
N LYS A 141 -12.09 -26.23 4.55
CA LYS A 141 -13.21 -25.27 4.79
C LYS A 141 -12.96 -24.34 5.98
N SER A 142 -12.12 -24.74 6.91
CA SER A 142 -11.79 -23.97 8.11
C SER A 142 -10.50 -23.18 7.89
N ARG A 143 -10.55 -21.85 8.11
CA ARG A 143 -9.37 -20.99 8.15
C ARG A 143 -8.66 -20.99 9.50
N MET A 144 -9.03 -21.92 10.39
CA MET A 144 -8.42 -22.08 11.71
C MET A 144 -7.54 -23.33 11.70
N PRO A 145 -6.33 -23.28 12.26
CA PRO A 145 -5.47 -24.45 12.41
C PRO A 145 -6.12 -25.51 13.30
N SER A 146 -5.77 -26.77 13.08
CA SER A 146 -6.22 -27.87 13.92
C SER A 146 -5.66 -27.77 15.35
N LYS A 147 -6.32 -28.40 16.32
CA LYS A 147 -5.81 -28.48 17.69
C LYS A 147 -4.39 -29.03 17.73
N GLU A 148 -4.12 -30.09 16.98
CA GLU A 148 -2.79 -30.69 16.89
C GLU A 148 -1.72 -29.67 16.44
N THR A 149 -2.04 -28.83 15.46
CA THR A 149 -1.16 -27.76 15.01
C THR A 149 -0.99 -26.70 16.10
N MET A 150 -2.07 -26.31 16.78
CA MET A 150 -2.04 -25.31 17.86
C MET A 150 -1.25 -25.79 19.09
N ASP A 151 -1.15 -27.08 19.35
CA ASP A 151 -0.37 -27.65 20.47
C ASP A 151 1.15 -27.61 20.25
N ARG A 152 1.62 -27.28 19.02
CA ARG A 152 3.04 -27.24 18.66
C ARG A 152 3.76 -25.97 19.13
N PHE A 153 3.03 -24.93 19.55
CA PHE A 153 3.60 -23.65 19.94
C PHE A 153 2.85 -23.01 21.11
N ASP A 154 3.47 -22.02 21.73
CA ASP A 154 2.96 -21.27 22.89
C ASP A 154 2.52 -19.87 22.51
N VAL A 155 3.11 -19.30 21.47
CA VAL A 155 2.89 -17.94 21.00
C VAL A 155 2.89 -17.86 19.47
N ILE A 156 2.00 -17.03 18.93
CA ILE A 156 1.98 -16.70 17.51
C ILE A 156 2.61 -15.32 17.36
N VAL A 157 3.62 -15.19 16.50
CA VAL A 157 4.20 -13.91 16.09
C VAL A 157 3.76 -13.64 14.65
N THR A 158 3.19 -12.47 14.39
CA THR A 158 2.88 -12.03 13.02
C THR A 158 3.81 -10.91 12.57
N ASP A 159 4.31 -11.03 11.34
CA ASP A 159 5.15 -10.04 10.66
C ASP A 159 4.83 -10.03 9.17
N ILE A 160 3.87 -9.21 8.76
CA ILE A 160 3.36 -9.11 7.39
C ILE A 160 3.14 -7.64 7.04
N GLN A 161 3.52 -7.24 5.83
CA GLN A 161 3.24 -5.91 5.29
C GLN A 161 1.85 -5.87 4.67
N ASP A 162 0.96 -5.10 5.26
CA ASP A 162 -0.37 -4.76 4.72
C ASP A 162 -0.31 -3.43 3.95
N VAL A 163 -1.36 -3.11 3.19
CA VAL A 163 -1.45 -1.87 2.41
C VAL A 163 -2.56 -0.92 2.90
N GLY A 164 -3.22 -1.24 4.01
CA GLY A 164 -4.16 -0.34 4.68
C GLY A 164 -5.57 -0.30 4.11
N LEU A 165 -6.00 -1.36 3.43
CA LEU A 165 -7.32 -1.43 2.79
C LEU A 165 -8.13 -2.63 3.26
N ARG A 166 -9.44 -2.42 3.48
CA ARG A 166 -10.36 -3.45 3.96
C ARG A 166 -10.40 -4.70 3.08
N PHE A 167 -10.27 -4.57 1.78
CA PHE A 167 -10.31 -5.70 0.85
C PHE A 167 -8.92 -6.32 0.59
N TYR A 168 -7.84 -5.80 1.20
CA TYR A 168 -6.55 -6.46 1.21
C TYR A 168 -6.48 -7.46 2.37
N THR A 169 -6.25 -8.74 2.08
CA THR A 169 -6.70 -9.85 2.96
C THR A 169 -5.74 -10.22 4.09
N TYR A 170 -4.56 -9.61 4.20
CA TYR A 170 -3.58 -9.99 5.22
C TYR A 170 -4.03 -9.68 6.64
N TYR A 171 -4.73 -8.55 6.87
CA TYR A 171 -5.32 -8.29 8.17
C TYR A 171 -6.38 -9.34 8.54
N ILE A 172 -7.14 -9.88 7.57
CA ILE A 172 -8.14 -10.94 7.80
C ILE A 172 -7.45 -12.20 8.29
N THR A 173 -6.33 -12.56 7.65
CA THR A 173 -5.51 -13.70 8.08
C THR A 173 -5.01 -13.52 9.51
N MET A 174 -4.48 -12.32 9.85
CA MET A 174 -4.06 -12.01 11.21
C MET A 174 -5.21 -12.13 12.21
N VAL A 175 -6.37 -11.56 11.91
CA VAL A 175 -7.57 -11.62 12.80
C VAL A 175 -8.04 -13.05 13.02
N ASN A 176 -8.06 -13.90 11.98
CA ASN A 176 -8.41 -15.31 12.13
C ASN A 176 -7.39 -16.06 13.01
N MET A 177 -6.10 -15.71 12.91
CA MET A 177 -5.07 -16.31 13.78
C MET A 177 -5.13 -15.77 15.22
N MET A 178 -5.53 -14.51 15.42
CA MET A 178 -5.83 -13.95 16.75
C MET A 178 -7.02 -14.69 17.38
N ASP A 179 -8.05 -14.98 16.59
CA ASP A 179 -9.23 -15.72 17.04
C ASP A 179 -8.87 -17.17 17.46
N ALA A 180 -8.02 -17.84 16.65
CA ALA A 180 -7.47 -19.15 17.02
C ALA A 180 -6.61 -19.07 18.29
N ALA A 181 -5.76 -18.07 18.43
CA ALA A 181 -4.96 -17.87 19.62
C ALA A 181 -5.83 -17.66 20.87
N ALA A 182 -6.89 -16.86 20.78
CA ALA A 182 -7.85 -16.65 21.86
C ALA A 182 -8.62 -17.94 22.23
N ALA A 183 -9.02 -18.73 21.22
CA ALA A 183 -9.73 -19.99 21.44
C ALA A 183 -8.89 -21.03 22.16
N TYR A 184 -7.60 -21.11 21.87
CA TYR A 184 -6.64 -22.09 22.41
C TYR A 184 -5.71 -21.53 23.50
N ASP A 185 -6.02 -20.35 24.03
CA ASP A 185 -5.27 -19.69 25.11
C ASP A 185 -3.77 -19.49 24.78
N LYS A 186 -3.47 -19.10 23.54
CA LYS A 186 -2.12 -18.77 23.07
C LYS A 186 -1.88 -17.27 23.13
N GLU A 187 -0.62 -16.89 23.35
CA GLU A 187 -0.21 -15.49 23.21
C GLU A 187 -0.13 -15.09 21.74
N PHE A 188 -0.35 -13.79 21.46
CA PHE A 188 -0.25 -13.23 20.12
C PHE A 188 0.64 -11.97 20.13
N VAL A 189 1.64 -11.94 19.25
CA VAL A 189 2.58 -10.82 19.13
C VAL A 189 2.55 -10.29 17.71
N VAL A 190 2.41 -8.98 17.56
CA VAL A 190 2.48 -8.30 16.26
C VAL A 190 3.77 -7.53 16.16
N PHE A 191 4.62 -7.87 15.21
CA PHE A 191 5.72 -7.01 14.76
C PHE A 191 5.16 -6.03 13.75
N ASP A 192 4.90 -4.80 14.19
CA ASP A 192 4.16 -3.84 13.38
C ASP A 192 5.00 -3.27 12.24
N ARG A 193 4.32 -2.91 11.15
CA ARG A 193 4.90 -2.33 9.93
C ARG A 193 4.14 -1.09 9.51
N PRO A 194 4.82 -0.13 8.86
CA PRO A 194 4.17 1.08 8.35
C PRO A 194 3.04 0.77 7.38
N ASN A 195 1.95 1.50 7.49
CA ASN A 195 0.89 1.48 6.48
C ASN A 195 1.21 2.51 5.39
N PRO A 196 1.38 2.12 4.11
CA PRO A 196 1.66 3.05 3.01
C PRO A 196 0.50 4.01 2.73
N ASN A 197 -0.74 3.63 3.09
CA ASN A 197 -1.95 4.46 3.03
C ASN A 197 -2.35 5.03 4.40
N GLY A 198 -1.43 5.10 5.36
CA GLY A 198 -1.70 5.52 6.75
C GLY A 198 -2.27 6.93 6.88
N MET A 199 -1.98 7.83 5.94
CA MET A 199 -2.45 9.21 5.93
C MET A 199 -3.93 9.37 5.53
N THR A 200 -4.58 8.31 5.05
CA THR A 200 -5.93 8.38 4.49
C THR A 200 -6.91 7.51 5.29
N VAL A 201 -8.09 8.07 5.57
CA VAL A 201 -9.27 7.32 6.02
C VAL A 201 -10.41 7.70 5.09
N ASP A 202 -10.94 6.73 4.35
CA ASP A 202 -11.94 6.99 3.31
C ASP A 202 -12.82 5.76 3.03
N GLY A 203 -13.95 6.00 2.38
CA GLY A 203 -14.93 4.96 2.06
C GLY A 203 -15.85 4.60 3.22
N PRO A 204 -16.93 3.85 2.96
CA PRO A 204 -17.91 3.49 3.96
C PRO A 204 -17.40 2.44 4.94
N ILE A 205 -17.96 2.42 6.15
CA ILE A 205 -17.86 1.29 7.07
C ILE A 205 -18.60 0.09 6.45
N LEU A 206 -17.98 -1.10 6.52
CA LEU A 206 -18.56 -2.34 6.03
C LEU A 206 -19.94 -2.60 6.68
N ASP A 207 -20.95 -2.83 5.83
CA ASP A 207 -22.17 -3.50 6.28
C ASP A 207 -21.87 -4.98 6.54
N MET A 208 -22.05 -5.42 7.78
CA MET A 208 -21.70 -6.78 8.19
C MET A 208 -22.56 -7.88 7.51
N ASN A 209 -23.67 -7.52 6.86
CA ASN A 209 -24.40 -8.42 5.97
C ASN A 209 -23.61 -8.75 4.69
N LEU A 210 -22.63 -7.92 4.34
CA LEU A 210 -21.71 -8.13 3.21
C LEU A 210 -20.35 -8.70 3.66
N LYS A 211 -20.23 -9.14 4.93
CA LYS A 211 -19.00 -9.79 5.46
C LYS A 211 -18.57 -10.93 4.55
N SER A 212 -17.29 -10.93 4.17
CA SER A 212 -16.75 -11.88 3.18
C SER A 212 -15.23 -12.00 3.31
N GLY A 213 -14.61 -12.79 2.42
CA GLY A 213 -13.15 -12.89 2.33
C GLY A 213 -12.44 -11.59 1.95
N VAL A 214 -13.15 -10.56 1.49
CA VAL A 214 -12.60 -9.23 1.15
C VAL A 214 -13.16 -8.10 2.02
N GLY A 215 -13.79 -8.45 3.13
CA GLY A 215 -14.31 -7.50 4.11
C GLY A 215 -14.74 -8.24 5.37
N TRP A 216 -13.97 -8.15 6.45
CA TRP A 216 -14.14 -8.98 7.65
C TRP A 216 -14.56 -8.20 8.88
N LEU A 217 -14.06 -6.98 9.03
CA LEU A 217 -14.30 -6.10 10.18
C LEU A 217 -15.17 -4.90 9.78
N PRO A 218 -15.95 -4.31 10.71
CA PRO A 218 -16.75 -3.11 10.48
C PRO A 218 -15.86 -1.86 10.45
N ILE A 219 -14.98 -1.77 9.47
CA ILE A 219 -14.03 -0.67 9.25
C ILE A 219 -14.26 -0.01 7.89
N THR A 220 -13.72 1.19 7.71
CA THR A 220 -13.76 1.91 6.43
C THR A 220 -12.94 1.21 5.35
N THR A 221 -13.20 1.52 4.08
CA THR A 221 -12.46 0.93 2.94
C THR A 221 -10.97 1.21 3.05
N VAL A 222 -10.57 2.47 3.25
CA VAL A 222 -9.21 2.88 3.60
C VAL A 222 -9.22 3.21 5.08
N HIS A 223 -8.58 2.40 5.90
CA HIS A 223 -8.73 2.51 7.36
C HIS A 223 -7.65 3.35 8.04
N GLY A 224 -6.53 3.64 7.34
CA GLY A 224 -5.45 4.47 7.88
C GLY A 224 -4.81 3.93 9.15
N MET A 225 -4.83 2.64 9.39
CA MET A 225 -4.26 1.97 10.58
C MET A 225 -3.18 0.98 10.15
N THR A 226 -2.20 0.74 11.02
CA THR A 226 -1.24 -0.35 10.85
C THR A 226 -1.85 -1.69 11.27
N MET A 227 -1.15 -2.80 10.99
CA MET A 227 -1.56 -4.14 11.43
C MET A 227 -1.64 -4.24 12.96
N GLY A 228 -0.68 -3.63 13.67
CA GLY A 228 -0.69 -3.58 15.13
C GLY A 228 -1.89 -2.83 15.68
N GLU A 229 -2.25 -1.70 15.07
CA GLU A 229 -3.42 -0.91 15.47
C GLU A 229 -4.73 -1.65 15.16
N ILE A 230 -4.85 -2.33 14.01
CA ILE A 230 -6.01 -3.20 13.70
C ILE A 230 -6.12 -4.34 14.72
N ALA A 231 -5.00 -4.95 15.13
CA ALA A 231 -5.01 -6.00 16.14
C ALA A 231 -5.51 -5.48 17.49
N LEU A 232 -5.02 -4.30 17.93
CA LEU A 232 -5.47 -3.66 19.16
C LEU A 232 -6.96 -3.33 19.13
N MET A 233 -7.44 -2.75 18.02
CA MET A 233 -8.85 -2.42 17.84
C MET A 233 -9.72 -3.67 17.82
N THR A 234 -9.35 -4.69 17.07
CA THR A 234 -10.07 -5.96 17.00
C THR A 234 -10.24 -6.60 18.39
N ASN A 235 -9.16 -6.63 19.17
CA ASN A 235 -9.15 -7.19 20.51
C ASN A 235 -9.92 -6.29 21.50
N GLY A 236 -9.78 -4.97 21.39
CA GLY A 236 -10.44 -3.98 22.25
C GLY A 236 -11.95 -3.94 22.07
N GLU A 237 -12.41 -3.92 20.81
CA GLU A 237 -13.83 -3.89 20.43
C GLU A 237 -14.52 -5.26 20.56
N GLY A 238 -13.77 -6.33 20.86
CA GLY A 238 -14.34 -7.68 21.01
C GLY A 238 -14.82 -8.29 19.69
N TRP A 239 -14.13 -8.03 18.57
CA TRP A 239 -14.53 -8.49 17.23
C TRP A 239 -14.04 -9.89 16.87
N LEU A 240 -13.38 -10.60 17.81
CA LEU A 240 -13.02 -12.00 17.61
C LEU A 240 -14.27 -12.90 17.69
N ASN A 241 -14.40 -13.86 16.77
CA ASN A 241 -15.58 -14.74 16.71
C ASN A 241 -15.68 -15.67 17.94
N SER A 242 -14.55 -15.99 18.57
CA SER A 242 -14.51 -16.76 19.83
C SER A 242 -15.19 -16.05 21.00
N GLY A 243 -15.48 -14.75 20.89
CA GLY A 243 -15.97 -13.93 21.97
C GLY A 243 -14.97 -13.70 23.11
N LYS A 244 -13.73 -14.21 22.97
CA LYS A 244 -12.65 -14.05 23.93
C LYS A 244 -11.68 -12.95 23.51
N LYS A 245 -10.94 -12.41 24.47
CA LYS A 245 -9.77 -11.56 24.18
C LYS A 245 -8.52 -12.41 24.13
N VAL A 246 -7.62 -12.09 23.19
CA VAL A 246 -6.30 -12.72 23.12
C VAL A 246 -5.30 -11.93 23.95
N LYS A 247 -4.31 -12.62 24.55
CA LYS A 247 -3.17 -11.97 25.20
C LYS A 247 -2.26 -11.36 24.11
N LEU A 248 -2.52 -10.11 23.77
CA LEU A 248 -1.91 -9.38 22.64
C LEU A 248 -0.76 -8.51 23.11
N THR A 249 0.36 -8.56 22.39
CA THR A 249 1.47 -7.60 22.48
C THR A 249 1.77 -7.07 21.09
N VAL A 250 1.86 -5.75 20.94
CA VAL A 250 2.30 -5.11 19.70
C VAL A 250 3.69 -4.52 19.90
N ILE A 251 4.64 -4.85 19.04
CA ILE A 251 5.96 -4.24 18.96
C ILE A 251 5.90 -3.15 17.90
N PRO A 252 5.75 -1.88 18.27
CA PRO A 252 5.48 -0.81 17.33
C PRO A 252 6.71 -0.45 16.50
N CYS A 253 6.51 0.20 15.36
CA CYS A 253 7.57 0.84 14.59
C CYS A 253 8.21 2.00 15.38
N LYS A 254 9.47 2.34 15.06
CA LYS A 254 10.12 3.57 15.53
C LYS A 254 10.27 4.54 14.36
N ASN A 255 10.19 5.84 14.62
CA ASN A 255 10.30 6.92 13.62
C ASN A 255 9.22 6.86 12.53
N TYR A 256 8.04 6.36 12.85
CA TYR A 256 6.88 6.30 11.97
C TYR A 256 5.76 7.19 12.51
N THR A 257 5.02 7.81 11.61
CA THR A 257 3.74 8.50 11.84
C THR A 257 2.79 8.14 10.72
N HIS A 258 1.50 8.34 10.89
CA HIS A 258 0.52 8.12 9.81
C HIS A 258 0.78 8.98 8.57
N LYS A 259 1.50 10.11 8.70
CA LYS A 259 1.90 10.97 7.57
C LYS A 259 3.18 10.52 6.86
N THR A 260 3.87 9.52 7.38
CA THR A 260 5.12 9.04 6.80
C THR A 260 4.89 8.40 5.43
N ARG A 261 5.53 8.94 4.39
CA ARG A 261 5.58 8.32 3.07
C ARG A 261 6.56 7.16 3.10
N TYR A 262 6.05 5.97 3.35
CA TYR A 262 6.87 4.78 3.46
C TYR A 262 6.92 4.03 2.13
N GLN A 263 8.12 3.93 1.56
CA GLN A 263 8.38 3.11 0.38
C GLN A 263 8.50 1.65 0.83
N LEU A 264 7.61 0.79 0.34
CA LEU A 264 7.70 -0.64 0.63
C LEU A 264 8.96 -1.24 0.01
N PRO A 265 9.79 -1.97 0.79
CA PRO A 265 11.02 -2.57 0.28
C PRO A 265 10.76 -3.78 -0.63
N VAL A 266 9.63 -4.44 -0.45
CA VAL A 266 9.21 -5.63 -1.21
C VAL A 266 7.76 -5.42 -1.65
N ALA A 267 7.44 -5.82 -2.87
CA ALA A 267 6.07 -5.81 -3.37
C ALA A 267 5.18 -6.71 -2.48
N PRO A 268 4.06 -6.18 -1.94
CA PRO A 268 3.21 -6.92 -1.02
C PRO A 268 2.41 -8.03 -1.71
N SER A 269 2.22 -7.91 -3.03
CA SER A 269 1.56 -8.89 -3.88
C SER A 269 2.18 -8.83 -5.28
N PRO A 270 2.19 -9.95 -6.05
CA PRO A 270 2.61 -9.93 -7.46
C PRO A 270 1.84 -8.92 -8.33
N ASN A 271 0.61 -8.58 -7.92
CA ASN A 271 -0.23 -7.62 -8.62
C ASN A 271 -0.19 -6.19 -8.05
N LEU A 272 0.65 -5.92 -7.04
CA LEU A 272 0.93 -4.57 -6.54
C LEU A 272 2.45 -4.31 -6.62
N PRO A 273 3.02 -4.21 -7.85
CA PRO A 273 4.47 -4.24 -8.06
C PRO A 273 5.20 -2.97 -7.62
N ASN A 274 4.50 -1.87 -7.44
CA ASN A 274 5.10 -0.57 -7.10
C ASN A 274 4.15 0.30 -6.25
N MET A 275 4.67 1.42 -5.74
CA MET A 275 3.89 2.30 -4.85
C MET A 275 2.68 2.95 -5.55
N LEU A 276 2.77 3.25 -6.86
CA LEU A 276 1.65 3.84 -7.59
C LEU A 276 0.47 2.87 -7.66
N SER A 277 0.72 1.57 -7.91
CA SER A 277 -0.34 0.56 -7.88
C SER A 277 -0.99 0.46 -6.50
N ILE A 278 -0.22 0.60 -5.41
CA ILE A 278 -0.73 0.58 -4.04
C ILE A 278 -1.62 1.81 -3.76
N TYR A 279 -1.25 2.99 -4.26
CA TYR A 279 -2.05 4.21 -4.11
C TYR A 279 -3.30 4.24 -5.00
N LEU A 280 -3.25 3.62 -6.18
CA LEU A 280 -4.39 3.46 -7.08
C LEU A 280 -5.36 2.34 -6.63
N TYR A 281 -4.87 1.36 -5.87
CA TYR A 281 -5.63 0.20 -5.45
C TYR A 281 -6.97 0.53 -4.74
N PRO A 282 -7.08 1.57 -3.87
CA PRO A 282 -8.35 1.98 -3.28
C PRO A 282 -9.45 2.31 -4.30
N SER A 283 -9.05 2.74 -5.50
CA SER A 283 -9.95 3.19 -6.58
C SER A 283 -10.17 2.10 -7.64
N THR A 284 -9.15 1.32 -7.96
CA THR A 284 -9.15 0.39 -9.08
C THR A 284 -9.55 -1.04 -8.70
N CYS A 285 -9.48 -1.41 -7.41
CA CYS A 285 -9.89 -2.74 -6.95
C CYS A 285 -11.37 -3.05 -7.24
N TYR A 286 -12.22 -2.05 -7.34
CA TYR A 286 -13.64 -2.22 -7.65
C TYR A 286 -13.90 -2.88 -9.00
N PHE A 287 -12.97 -2.78 -9.95
CA PHE A 287 -13.06 -3.47 -11.24
C PHE A 287 -13.05 -5.00 -11.11
N GLU A 288 -12.57 -5.57 -10.01
CA GLU A 288 -12.70 -7.02 -9.77
C GLU A 288 -14.15 -7.50 -9.67
N GLY A 289 -15.08 -6.59 -9.36
CA GLY A 289 -16.52 -6.84 -9.36
C GLY A 289 -17.22 -6.49 -10.67
N THR A 290 -16.49 -6.34 -11.78
CA THR A 290 -16.97 -5.92 -13.09
C THR A 290 -16.33 -6.75 -14.21
N PRO A 291 -16.78 -6.67 -15.48
CA PRO A 291 -16.12 -7.32 -16.61
C PRO A 291 -14.86 -6.59 -17.09
N VAL A 292 -14.54 -5.42 -16.54
CA VAL A 292 -13.41 -4.58 -16.96
C VAL A 292 -12.10 -5.17 -16.48
N SER A 293 -11.09 -5.26 -17.34
CA SER A 293 -9.74 -5.58 -16.93
C SER A 293 -9.12 -4.40 -16.21
N LEU A 294 -8.46 -4.68 -15.08
CA LEU A 294 -7.71 -3.71 -14.28
C LEU A 294 -6.20 -3.87 -14.44
N GLY A 295 -5.77 -4.42 -15.56
CA GLY A 295 -4.36 -4.57 -15.92
C GLY A 295 -3.67 -5.82 -15.36
N ARG A 296 -4.35 -6.71 -14.61
CA ARG A 296 -3.77 -8.03 -14.28
C ARG A 296 -3.37 -8.74 -15.57
N GLY A 297 -2.20 -9.41 -15.57
CA GLY A 297 -1.66 -10.01 -16.79
C GLY A 297 -0.93 -9.03 -17.73
N THR A 298 -0.68 -7.81 -17.28
CA THR A 298 0.18 -6.80 -17.94
C THR A 298 1.30 -6.36 -17.00
N ASP A 299 2.14 -5.41 -17.43
CA ASP A 299 3.15 -4.79 -16.56
C ASP A 299 2.55 -3.74 -15.61
N TRP A 300 1.26 -3.40 -15.75
CA TRP A 300 0.58 -2.32 -15.03
C TRP A 300 -0.69 -2.78 -14.29
N PRO A 301 -0.64 -3.85 -13.46
CA PRO A 301 -1.81 -4.27 -12.68
C PRO A 301 -2.24 -3.14 -11.73
N PHE A 302 -3.55 -2.89 -11.65
CA PHE A 302 -4.18 -1.79 -10.92
C PHE A 302 -3.77 -0.36 -11.34
N GLN A 303 -3.06 -0.22 -12.45
CA GLN A 303 -2.59 1.05 -12.99
C GLN A 303 -3.16 1.35 -14.39
N VAL A 304 -3.97 0.48 -14.92
CA VAL A 304 -4.75 0.66 -16.16
C VAL A 304 -6.10 0.00 -15.99
N TYR A 305 -7.11 0.45 -16.74
CA TYR A 305 -8.37 -0.28 -16.86
C TYR A 305 -8.92 -0.20 -18.27
N GLY A 306 -9.63 -1.24 -18.70
CA GLY A 306 -10.20 -1.30 -20.04
C GLY A 306 -10.96 -2.58 -20.35
N HIS A 307 -11.68 -2.54 -21.47
CA HIS A 307 -12.46 -3.66 -21.98
C HIS A 307 -12.42 -3.65 -23.51
N PRO A 308 -12.59 -4.80 -24.22
CA PRO A 308 -12.61 -4.83 -25.66
C PRO A 308 -13.69 -3.94 -26.30
N ASP A 309 -14.82 -3.77 -25.63
CA ASP A 309 -15.96 -3.00 -26.14
C ASP A 309 -15.96 -1.52 -25.70
N MET A 310 -14.99 -1.07 -24.88
CA MET A 310 -14.86 0.35 -24.54
C MET A 310 -14.41 1.14 -25.77
N LYS A 311 -14.97 2.34 -25.96
CA LYS A 311 -14.77 3.17 -27.17
C LYS A 311 -14.30 4.57 -26.80
N GLY A 312 -13.56 5.20 -27.74
CA GLY A 312 -13.12 6.58 -27.60
C GLY A 312 -11.83 6.77 -26.80
N TYR A 313 -11.12 5.69 -26.48
CA TYR A 313 -9.83 5.73 -25.79
C TYR A 313 -8.67 5.51 -26.76
N ASN A 314 -7.60 6.26 -26.59
CA ASN A 314 -6.37 6.12 -27.38
C ASN A 314 -5.40 5.08 -26.82
N PHE A 315 -5.59 4.65 -25.56
CA PHE A 315 -4.75 3.66 -24.91
C PHE A 315 -5.35 2.27 -25.08
N SER A 316 -4.50 1.29 -25.32
CA SER A 316 -4.92 -0.12 -25.42
C SER A 316 -3.85 -1.05 -24.83
N PHE A 317 -4.30 -2.20 -24.34
CA PHE A 317 -3.46 -3.25 -23.79
C PHE A 317 -4.11 -4.63 -23.95
N THR A 318 -3.31 -5.68 -23.88
CA THR A 318 -3.79 -7.06 -23.96
C THR A 318 -3.32 -7.85 -22.74
N PRO A 319 -4.22 -8.23 -21.81
CA PRO A 319 -3.86 -9.10 -20.69
C PRO A 319 -3.38 -10.48 -21.18
N LYS A 320 -2.31 -11.00 -20.58
CA LYS A 320 -1.74 -12.32 -20.86
C LYS A 320 -1.62 -13.13 -19.58
N SER A 321 -1.64 -14.46 -19.70
CA SER A 321 -1.31 -15.33 -18.58
C SER A 321 0.11 -15.05 -18.08
N ARG A 322 0.28 -14.78 -16.78
CA ARG A 322 1.57 -14.52 -16.12
C ARG A 322 1.57 -15.10 -14.70
N PRO A 323 2.73 -15.35 -14.09
CA PRO A 323 2.81 -15.63 -12.67
C PRO A 323 2.11 -14.53 -11.86
N GLY A 324 1.27 -14.92 -10.89
CA GLY A 324 0.42 -13.99 -10.14
C GLY A 324 -0.90 -13.59 -10.83
N ALA A 325 -1.08 -13.96 -12.11
CA ALA A 325 -2.30 -13.69 -12.89
C ALA A 325 -2.44 -14.73 -14.02
N LYS A 326 -2.65 -16.02 -13.68
CA LYS A 326 -2.75 -17.11 -14.65
C LYS A 326 -3.92 -16.94 -15.62
N THR A 327 -5.05 -16.47 -15.15
CA THR A 327 -6.28 -16.24 -15.91
C THR A 327 -6.82 -14.83 -15.66
N PRO A 328 -6.13 -13.77 -16.16
CA PRO A 328 -6.57 -12.40 -15.93
C PRO A 328 -7.89 -12.11 -16.67
N PRO A 329 -8.74 -11.18 -16.17
CA PRO A 329 -9.91 -10.73 -16.90
C PRO A 329 -9.55 -10.25 -18.31
N GLN A 330 -10.38 -10.60 -19.31
CA GLN A 330 -10.17 -10.29 -20.74
C GLN A 330 -8.85 -10.85 -21.32
N MET A 331 -8.37 -11.98 -20.79
CA MET A 331 -7.16 -12.64 -21.29
C MET A 331 -7.17 -12.80 -22.81
N ASP A 332 -6.05 -12.46 -23.44
CA ASP A 332 -5.80 -12.51 -24.89
C ASP A 332 -6.66 -11.59 -25.77
N LYS A 333 -7.48 -10.70 -25.17
CA LYS A 333 -8.29 -9.73 -25.91
C LYS A 333 -7.65 -8.34 -25.86
N LEU A 334 -7.70 -7.63 -26.99
CA LEU A 334 -7.29 -6.22 -27.02
C LEU A 334 -8.34 -5.40 -26.28
N CYS A 335 -7.94 -4.78 -25.17
CA CYS A 335 -8.76 -3.87 -24.37
C CYS A 335 -8.43 -2.42 -24.73
N HIS A 336 -9.45 -1.58 -24.85
CA HIS A 336 -9.32 -0.13 -24.93
C HIS A 336 -9.72 0.48 -23.60
N GLY A 337 -9.05 1.54 -23.16
CA GLY A 337 -9.33 2.13 -21.86
C GLY A 337 -8.37 3.22 -21.43
N VAL A 338 -8.10 3.31 -20.14
CA VAL A 338 -7.38 4.41 -19.51
C VAL A 338 -6.06 3.93 -18.93
N ASP A 339 -5.05 4.75 -19.17
CA ASP A 339 -3.71 4.61 -18.62
C ASP A 339 -3.52 5.51 -17.40
N LEU A 340 -3.29 4.91 -16.24
CA LEU A 340 -3.03 5.58 -14.97
C LEU A 340 -1.56 5.45 -14.51
N HIS A 341 -0.73 4.65 -15.24
CA HIS A 341 0.61 4.30 -14.75
C HIS A 341 1.61 5.49 -14.79
N ASN A 342 1.24 6.56 -15.47
CA ASN A 342 2.03 7.79 -15.54
C ASN A 342 1.55 8.91 -14.59
N LEU A 343 0.53 8.63 -13.75
CA LEU A 343 0.06 9.60 -12.75
C LEU A 343 1.12 9.83 -11.66
N LYS A 344 1.16 11.05 -11.16
CA LYS A 344 2.00 11.36 -10.00
C LYS A 344 1.36 10.80 -8.73
N ALA A 345 2.15 10.12 -7.93
CA ALA A 345 1.69 9.52 -6.68
C ALA A 345 1.05 10.54 -5.73
N GLU A 346 1.58 11.76 -5.67
CA GLU A 346 1.06 12.86 -4.86
C GLU A 346 -0.38 13.22 -5.25
N ASP A 347 -0.67 13.27 -6.55
CA ASP A 347 -2.00 13.62 -7.08
C ASP A 347 -3.00 12.49 -6.76
N VAL A 348 -2.58 11.22 -6.93
CA VAL A 348 -3.41 10.04 -6.59
C VAL A 348 -3.75 10.01 -5.10
N ILE A 349 -2.76 10.27 -4.24
CA ILE A 349 -2.98 10.30 -2.79
C ILE A 349 -3.90 11.47 -2.40
N ALA A 350 -3.74 12.64 -3.03
CA ALA A 350 -4.58 13.80 -2.74
C ALA A 350 -6.05 13.58 -3.14
N GLN A 351 -6.31 12.81 -4.20
CA GLN A 351 -7.67 12.44 -4.61
C GLN A 351 -8.34 11.47 -3.63
N GLY A 352 -7.57 10.63 -2.93
CA GLY A 352 -8.10 9.54 -2.12
C GLY A 352 -8.78 8.47 -2.98
N MET A 353 -9.83 7.84 -2.44
CA MET A 353 -10.62 6.85 -3.17
C MET A 353 -11.46 7.52 -4.27
N ASN A 354 -11.16 7.22 -5.53
CA ASN A 354 -11.77 7.85 -6.69
C ASN A 354 -12.71 6.86 -7.41
N LEU A 355 -14.01 7.12 -7.38
CA LEU A 355 -15.03 6.32 -8.07
C LEU A 355 -15.23 6.72 -9.55
N GLU A 356 -14.64 7.84 -10.02
CA GLU A 356 -14.81 8.26 -11.41
C GLU A 356 -14.34 7.19 -12.41
N TYR A 357 -13.31 6.41 -12.06
CA TYR A 357 -12.81 5.34 -12.94
C TYR A 357 -13.86 4.27 -13.20
N VAL A 358 -14.56 3.80 -12.17
CA VAL A 358 -15.60 2.77 -12.34
C VAL A 358 -16.87 3.36 -12.95
N ILE A 359 -17.21 4.62 -12.67
CA ILE A 359 -18.32 5.35 -13.26
C ILE A 359 -18.10 5.58 -14.76
N ASP A 360 -16.88 5.98 -15.13
CA ASP A 360 -16.46 6.14 -16.53
C ASP A 360 -16.65 4.84 -17.33
N ALA A 361 -16.11 3.73 -16.84
CA ALA A 361 -16.23 2.44 -17.48
C ALA A 361 -17.70 1.95 -17.56
N TYR A 362 -18.49 2.18 -16.50
CA TYR A 362 -19.92 1.84 -16.48
C TYR A 362 -20.69 2.57 -17.57
N ARG A 363 -20.48 3.89 -17.69
CA ARG A 363 -21.12 4.74 -18.70
C ARG A 363 -20.69 4.37 -20.11
N ASN A 364 -19.39 4.11 -20.29
CA ASN A 364 -18.84 3.81 -21.62
C ASN A 364 -19.32 2.46 -22.16
N LEU A 365 -19.29 1.39 -21.35
CA LEU A 365 -19.74 0.07 -21.76
C LEU A 365 -21.26 0.00 -21.94
N ASN A 366 -22.02 0.75 -21.16
CA ASN A 366 -23.48 0.85 -21.23
C ASN A 366 -24.21 -0.50 -21.34
N ILE A 367 -23.78 -1.48 -20.54
CA ILE A 367 -24.34 -2.85 -20.52
C ILE A 367 -25.31 -3.09 -19.37
N GLY A 368 -25.73 -2.01 -18.68
CA GLY A 368 -26.73 -2.03 -17.62
C GLY A 368 -26.37 -2.98 -16.48
N ASP A 369 -27.32 -3.83 -16.07
CA ASP A 369 -27.17 -4.75 -14.95
C ASP A 369 -26.07 -5.81 -15.10
N LYS A 370 -25.55 -6.00 -16.31
CA LYS A 370 -24.45 -6.93 -16.58
C LYS A 370 -23.09 -6.38 -16.15
N PHE A 371 -23.00 -5.10 -15.80
CA PHE A 371 -21.72 -4.47 -15.44
C PHE A 371 -21.27 -4.87 -14.04
N PHE A 372 -22.16 -4.92 -13.07
CA PHE A 372 -21.80 -5.23 -11.68
C PHE A 372 -22.12 -6.70 -11.36
N THR A 373 -21.14 -7.38 -10.75
CA THR A 373 -21.38 -8.69 -10.14
C THR A 373 -21.68 -8.52 -8.64
N SER A 374 -22.18 -9.56 -7.98
CA SER A 374 -22.35 -9.57 -6.51
C SER A 374 -21.04 -9.35 -5.73
N PHE A 375 -19.90 -9.55 -6.38
CA PHE A 375 -18.59 -9.31 -5.77
C PHE A 375 -18.28 -7.81 -5.62
N PHE A 376 -18.85 -6.96 -6.48
CA PHE A 376 -18.72 -5.50 -6.36
C PHE A 376 -19.22 -5.00 -5.00
N ASP A 377 -20.42 -5.41 -4.59
CA ASP A 377 -21.01 -5.00 -3.31
C ASP A 377 -20.16 -5.46 -2.11
N LYS A 378 -19.52 -6.64 -2.20
CA LYS A 378 -18.58 -7.13 -1.17
C LYS A 378 -17.32 -6.27 -1.06
N LEU A 379 -16.77 -5.83 -2.20
CA LEU A 379 -15.63 -4.90 -2.23
C LEU A 379 -16.03 -3.52 -1.71
N ALA A 380 -17.16 -3.00 -2.20
CA ALA A 380 -17.69 -1.70 -1.81
C ALA A 380 -18.09 -1.67 -0.33
N GLY A 381 -18.56 -2.79 0.22
CA GLY A 381 -19.05 -2.92 1.59
C GLY A 381 -20.41 -2.28 1.84
N ARG A 382 -21.06 -1.79 0.77
CA ARG A 382 -22.41 -1.17 0.74
C ARG A 382 -23.03 -1.33 -0.63
N THR A 383 -24.31 -1.66 -0.72
CA THR A 383 -25.02 -1.82 -1.98
C THR A 383 -25.34 -0.49 -2.64
N TYR A 384 -25.56 0.57 -1.85
CA TYR A 384 -25.95 1.89 -2.36
C TYR A 384 -24.93 2.47 -3.35
N ILE A 385 -23.64 2.10 -3.27
CA ILE A 385 -22.61 2.60 -4.19
C ILE A 385 -22.95 2.16 -5.62
N ARG A 386 -23.22 0.88 -5.82
CA ARG A 386 -23.66 0.34 -7.11
C ARG A 386 -24.98 0.98 -7.56
N GLU A 387 -25.97 1.04 -6.68
CA GLU A 387 -27.30 1.60 -6.95
C GLU A 387 -27.22 3.07 -7.38
N MET A 388 -26.39 3.87 -6.72
CA MET A 388 -26.18 5.28 -7.07
C MET A 388 -25.44 5.44 -8.41
N ILE A 389 -24.45 4.59 -8.72
CA ILE A 389 -23.77 4.59 -10.04
C ILE A 389 -24.81 4.27 -11.13
N GLN A 390 -25.65 3.25 -10.94
CA GLN A 390 -26.71 2.88 -11.87
C GLN A 390 -27.75 4.00 -12.03
N ALA A 391 -28.01 4.76 -10.98
CA ALA A 391 -28.89 5.94 -11.01
C ALA A 391 -28.22 7.19 -11.62
N GLY A 392 -26.98 7.07 -12.16
CA GLY A 392 -26.29 8.16 -12.85
C GLY A 392 -25.66 9.21 -11.94
N LYS A 393 -25.55 8.94 -10.62
CA LYS A 393 -24.93 9.84 -9.63
C LYS A 393 -23.45 10.04 -9.89
N SER A 394 -22.94 11.22 -9.54
CA SER A 394 -21.53 11.55 -9.60
C SER A 394 -20.75 10.91 -8.45
N ALA A 395 -19.43 10.76 -8.62
CA ALA A 395 -18.55 10.26 -7.55
C ALA A 395 -18.61 11.15 -6.31
N SER A 396 -18.80 12.46 -6.45
CA SER A 396 -18.93 13.40 -5.33
C SER A 396 -20.22 13.19 -4.54
N GLU A 397 -21.36 12.96 -5.20
CA GLU A 397 -22.63 12.64 -4.52
C GLU A 397 -22.52 11.33 -3.75
N ILE A 398 -21.92 10.30 -4.37
CA ILE A 398 -21.71 9.00 -3.72
C ILE A 398 -20.75 9.13 -2.54
N ARG A 399 -19.65 9.90 -2.70
CA ARG A 399 -18.67 10.16 -1.65
C ARG A 399 -19.29 10.85 -0.43
N ALA A 400 -20.25 11.74 -0.65
CA ALA A 400 -20.96 12.43 0.45
C ALA A 400 -21.68 11.44 1.37
N MET A 401 -22.16 10.30 0.85
CA MET A 401 -22.91 9.31 1.62
C MET A 401 -22.12 8.62 2.75
N TRP A 402 -20.80 8.57 2.67
CA TRP A 402 -19.99 7.90 3.69
C TRP A 402 -19.16 8.85 4.58
N GLN A 403 -19.36 10.17 4.48
CA GLN A 403 -18.57 11.10 5.29
C GLN A 403 -18.82 10.92 6.80
N ASP A 404 -20.06 10.62 7.19
CA ASP A 404 -20.40 10.29 8.57
C ASP A 404 -19.73 8.98 9.03
N ASP A 405 -19.66 7.96 8.16
CA ASP A 405 -18.93 6.72 8.43
C ASP A 405 -17.44 6.99 8.68
N VAL A 406 -16.83 7.84 7.86
CA VAL A 406 -15.42 8.26 8.03
C VAL A 406 -15.22 8.99 9.36
N ALA A 407 -16.09 9.93 9.68
CA ALA A 407 -16.02 10.68 10.95
C ALA A 407 -16.21 9.76 12.17
N LYS A 408 -17.19 8.86 12.11
CA LYS A 408 -17.45 7.84 13.13
C LYS A 408 -16.24 6.92 13.32
N PHE A 409 -15.69 6.39 12.24
CA PHE A 409 -14.54 5.49 12.30
C PHE A 409 -13.28 6.17 12.82
N LYS A 410 -12.98 7.41 12.40
CA LYS A 410 -11.87 8.20 12.95
C LYS A 410 -11.96 8.37 14.46
N LYS A 411 -13.17 8.58 14.99
CA LYS A 411 -13.42 8.65 16.44
C LYS A 411 -13.21 7.29 17.11
N GLN A 412 -13.73 6.20 16.50
CA GLN A 412 -13.68 4.86 17.05
C GLN A 412 -12.26 4.30 17.09
N ARG A 413 -11.43 4.51 16.03
CA ARG A 413 -10.06 4.00 15.96
C ARG A 413 -9.09 4.71 16.89
N ARG A 414 -9.38 5.96 17.29
CA ARG A 414 -8.47 6.85 18.02
C ARG A 414 -7.80 6.23 19.26
N PRO A 415 -8.51 5.49 20.14
CA PRO A 415 -7.91 4.85 21.31
C PRO A 415 -6.88 3.76 20.98
N TYR A 416 -6.87 3.26 19.74
CA TYR A 416 -6.04 2.15 19.29
C TYR A 416 -4.84 2.59 18.46
N LEU A 417 -4.73 3.90 18.17
CA LEU A 417 -3.60 4.44 17.40
C LEU A 417 -2.32 4.45 18.26
N LEU A 418 -1.26 3.90 17.69
CA LEU A 418 0.08 3.84 18.29
C LEU A 418 0.97 5.00 17.82
N TYR A 419 0.61 5.64 16.72
CA TYR A 419 1.44 6.63 16.05
C TYR A 419 0.71 7.96 15.87
N PRO A 420 1.44 9.10 15.87
CA PRO A 420 0.85 10.40 15.58
C PRO A 420 0.22 10.48 14.19
N GLU A 421 -0.91 11.22 14.09
CA GLU A 421 -1.59 11.55 12.84
C GLU A 421 -1.04 12.82 12.19
#